data_370d9000b7a28d901a46966675a9a689
#
_entry.id   370d9000b7a28d901a46966675a9a689
#
_cell.length_a   1.000
_cell.length_b   1.000
_cell.length_c   1.000
_cell.angle_alpha   90.00
_cell.angle_beta   90.00
_cell.angle_gamma   90.00
#
_symmetry.space_group_name_H-M   'P 1'
#
loop_
_entity.id
_entity.type
_entity.pdbx_description
1 polymer ?
#
loop_
_entity_poly.entity_id
_entity_poly.type
_entity_poly.pdbx_seq_one_letter_code
_entity_poly.pdbx_strand_id
1 'polypeptide(L)'
;EVIQATKIISKAINAKGIVFVVNKTFSKMEELQNCGIDNSRILIINNSKFPCGFKREIINEFNKSLKKSLPFRVSKNDLFVDSSTMYDVYKSILLKLPSIDKMVHFTGNCIYSSCLLNVKLGTSIKDIVNQIGGFEKNPSLVVINGNQTGASVSSLDVPITKYTKSVS
;
A
#
# COMPACT_ATOMS: atom_id res chain seq x y z
N GLU A 1 -3.76 -3.99 14.12
CA GLU A 1 -2.69 -4.66 13.37
C GLU A 1 -1.69 -3.63 12.84
N VAL A 2 -2.05 -2.77 11.87
CA VAL A 2 -1.15 -1.73 11.31
C VAL A 2 -0.60 -0.79 12.40
N ILE A 3 -1.44 -0.32 13.33
CA ILE A 3 -1.01 0.52 14.46
C ILE A 3 0.00 -0.21 15.34
N GLN A 4 -0.18 -1.50 15.60
CA GLN A 4 0.76 -2.29 16.40
C GLN A 4 2.12 -2.44 15.68
N ALA A 5 2.10 -2.73 14.38
CA ALA A 5 3.32 -2.76 13.58
C ALA A 5 4.02 -1.38 13.57
N THR A 6 3.25 -0.30 13.47
CA THR A 6 3.78 1.06 13.53
C THR A 6 4.49 1.34 14.86
N LYS A 7 3.92 0.91 15.99
CA LYS A 7 4.57 1.02 17.31
C LYS A 7 5.90 0.26 17.36
N ILE A 8 5.95 -0.93 16.81
CA ILE A 8 7.16 -1.76 16.77
C ILE A 8 8.26 -1.08 15.94
N ILE A 9 7.93 -0.70 14.70
CA ILE A 9 8.90 -0.05 13.80
C ILE A 9 9.36 1.30 14.39
N SER A 10 8.44 2.12 14.86
CA SER A 10 8.74 3.41 15.45
C SER A 10 9.74 3.29 16.61
N LYS A 11 9.56 2.29 17.48
CA LYS A 11 10.49 2.00 18.56
C LYS A 11 11.83 1.48 18.04
N ALA A 12 11.83 0.61 17.05
CA ALA A 12 13.05 0.00 16.49
C ALA A 12 13.97 1.02 15.84
N ILE A 13 13.41 2.04 15.15
CA ILE A 13 14.18 3.09 14.47
C ILE A 13 14.33 4.37 15.31
N ASN A 14 13.81 4.38 16.53
CA ASN A 14 13.75 5.56 17.41
C ASN A 14 13.14 6.78 16.70
N ALA A 15 11.96 6.60 16.11
CA ALA A 15 11.29 7.62 15.31
C ALA A 15 10.91 8.84 16.15
N LYS A 16 11.23 10.04 15.67
CA LYS A 16 10.88 11.31 16.34
C LYS A 16 9.39 11.66 16.23
N GLY A 17 8.71 11.11 15.23
CA GLY A 17 7.29 11.30 14.99
C GLY A 17 6.78 10.40 13.87
N ILE A 18 5.47 10.27 13.77
CA ILE A 18 4.78 9.42 12.80
C ILE A 18 3.72 10.21 12.07
N VAL A 19 3.61 10.00 10.77
CA VAL A 19 2.52 10.56 9.96
C VAL A 19 1.73 9.43 9.34
N PHE A 20 0.46 9.30 9.72
CA PHE A 20 -0.49 8.46 9.04
C PHE A 20 -1.07 9.20 7.84
N VAL A 21 -0.86 8.67 6.67
CA VAL A 21 -1.39 9.24 5.42
C VAL A 21 -2.62 8.46 5.01
N VAL A 22 -3.76 9.12 4.96
CA VAL A 22 -5.05 8.50 4.66
C VAL A 22 -5.82 9.31 3.61
N ASN A 23 -6.76 8.67 2.93
CA ASN A 23 -7.68 9.36 2.04
C ASN A 23 -8.89 9.92 2.82
N LYS A 24 -9.67 10.77 2.15
CA LYS A 24 -10.87 11.37 2.76
C LYS A 24 -11.96 10.35 3.13
N THR A 25 -11.98 9.20 2.47
CA THR A 25 -12.98 8.13 2.69
C THR A 25 -12.58 7.13 3.76
N PHE A 26 -11.44 7.35 4.43
CA PHE A 26 -10.98 6.46 5.50
C PHE A 26 -11.90 6.53 6.72
N SER A 27 -12.53 5.42 7.09
CA SER A 27 -13.61 5.35 8.09
C SER A 27 -13.12 5.24 9.55
N LYS A 28 -11.85 4.84 9.76
CA LYS A 28 -11.31 4.55 11.11
C LYS A 28 -10.41 5.64 11.64
N MET A 29 -10.80 6.90 11.45
CA MET A 29 -10.00 8.06 11.89
C MET A 29 -9.79 8.10 13.40
N GLU A 30 -10.83 7.76 14.17
CA GLU A 30 -10.77 7.74 15.65
C GLU A 30 -9.75 6.73 16.17
N GLU A 31 -9.67 5.55 15.53
CA GLU A 31 -8.66 4.54 15.90
C GLU A 31 -7.22 5.06 15.71
N LEU A 32 -6.99 5.87 14.66
CA LEU A 32 -5.68 6.50 14.43
C LEU A 32 -5.40 7.65 15.39
N GLN A 33 -6.41 8.45 15.73
CA GLN A 33 -6.27 9.55 16.70
C GLN A 33 -5.94 9.02 18.10
N ASN A 34 -6.58 7.90 18.48
CA ASN A 34 -6.44 7.26 19.78
C ASN A 34 -5.40 6.11 19.75
N CYS A 35 -4.46 6.12 18.80
CA CYS A 35 -3.51 5.02 18.63
C CYS A 35 -2.49 4.86 19.77
N GLY A 36 -2.38 5.83 20.68
CA GLY A 36 -1.43 5.82 21.78
C GLY A 36 0.02 5.84 21.31
N ILE A 37 0.30 6.63 20.27
CA ILE A 37 1.66 6.89 19.76
C ILE A 37 1.93 8.37 19.92
N ASP A 38 2.95 8.71 20.71
CA ASP A 38 3.39 10.06 20.91
C ASP A 38 3.88 10.68 19.60
N ASN A 39 3.62 11.98 19.40
CA ASN A 39 3.99 12.71 18.19
C ASN A 39 3.42 12.11 16.89
N SER A 40 2.27 11.41 16.93
CA SER A 40 1.57 11.00 15.74
C SER A 40 0.75 12.13 15.13
N ARG A 41 0.63 12.14 13.79
CA ARG A 41 -0.18 13.08 13.02
C ARG A 41 -0.91 12.34 11.91
N ILE A 42 -2.04 12.89 11.50
CA ILE A 42 -2.81 12.37 10.38
C ILE A 42 -2.78 13.39 9.25
N LEU A 43 -2.35 12.96 8.08
CA LEU A 43 -2.43 13.72 6.84
C LEU A 43 -3.54 13.14 5.97
N ILE A 44 -4.54 13.95 5.67
CA ILE A 44 -5.61 13.57 4.76
C ILE A 44 -5.26 14.05 3.36
N ILE A 45 -5.12 13.12 2.41
CA ILE A 45 -4.83 13.41 1.02
C ILE A 45 -6.09 13.33 0.15
N ASN A 46 -6.10 14.11 -0.94
CA ASN A 46 -7.18 14.08 -1.91
C ASN A 46 -6.83 13.17 -3.08
N ASN A 47 -7.55 12.06 -3.22
CA ASN A 47 -7.32 11.07 -4.28
C ASN A 47 -7.73 11.54 -5.69
N SER A 48 -8.40 12.68 -5.82
CA SER A 48 -8.86 13.18 -7.13
C SER A 48 -7.74 13.75 -8.00
N LYS A 49 -6.54 13.93 -7.46
CA LYS A 49 -5.39 14.49 -8.19
C LYS A 49 -4.26 13.48 -8.23
N PHE A 50 -3.85 13.08 -9.43
CA PHE A 50 -2.62 12.32 -9.64
C PHE A 50 -1.41 13.29 -9.72
N PRO A 51 -0.27 12.95 -9.13
CA PRO A 51 0.11 11.73 -8.40
C PRO A 51 -0.10 11.85 -6.87
N CYS A 52 -1.28 11.63 -6.36
CA CYS A 52 -1.50 11.64 -4.92
C CYS A 52 -0.91 10.38 -4.26
N GLY A 53 -0.41 10.53 -3.02
CA GLY A 53 0.14 9.41 -2.26
C GLY A 53 1.59 9.04 -2.60
N PHE A 54 2.21 9.64 -3.61
CA PHE A 54 3.64 9.48 -3.86
C PHE A 54 4.46 10.22 -2.81
N LYS A 55 5.63 9.67 -2.48
CA LYS A 55 6.53 10.19 -1.45
C LYS A 55 6.74 11.71 -1.54
N ARG A 56 7.03 12.23 -2.73
CA ARG A 56 7.27 13.65 -2.95
C ARG A 56 6.05 14.51 -2.63
N GLU A 57 4.87 14.06 -3.06
CA GLU A 57 3.61 14.78 -2.81
C GLU A 57 3.22 14.74 -1.33
N ILE A 58 3.41 13.59 -0.66
CA ILE A 58 3.19 13.48 0.79
C ILE A 58 4.07 14.48 1.54
N ILE A 59 5.37 14.57 1.20
CA ILE A 59 6.30 15.50 1.82
C ILE A 59 5.82 16.95 1.63
N ASN A 60 5.44 17.30 0.40
CA ASN A 60 5.00 18.65 0.06
C ASN A 60 3.70 19.01 0.80
N GLU A 61 2.69 18.13 0.76
CA GLU A 61 1.40 18.37 1.41
C GLU A 61 1.55 18.45 2.94
N PHE A 62 2.32 17.53 3.54
CA PHE A 62 2.57 17.57 4.97
C PHE A 62 3.29 18.86 5.39
N ASN A 63 4.39 19.20 4.73
CA ASN A 63 5.17 20.39 5.08
C ASN A 63 4.41 21.71 4.82
N LYS A 64 3.50 21.75 3.82
CA LYS A 64 2.59 22.90 3.61
C LYS A 64 1.54 23.02 4.71
N SER A 65 1.02 21.88 5.19
CA SER A 65 0.02 21.86 6.27
C SER A 65 0.57 22.26 7.62
N LEU A 66 1.89 22.32 7.77
CA LEU A 66 2.57 22.70 8.99
C LEU A 66 2.41 24.19 9.28
N LYS A 67 1.49 24.53 10.16
CA LYS A 67 1.57 25.79 10.91
C LYS A 67 2.84 25.71 11.79
N LYS A 68 3.54 26.83 11.97
CA LYS A 68 4.89 27.02 12.57
C LYS A 68 5.25 26.27 13.88
N SER A 69 4.41 25.39 14.41
CA SER A 69 4.50 24.82 15.76
C SER A 69 4.66 23.29 15.85
N LEU A 70 4.98 22.60 14.76
CA LEU A 70 5.13 21.14 14.84
C LEU A 70 6.56 20.72 15.18
N PRO A 71 6.74 19.68 16.02
CA PRO A 71 8.05 19.27 16.54
C PRO A 71 8.95 18.59 15.50
N PHE A 72 8.43 18.24 14.33
CA PHE A 72 9.20 17.59 13.26
C PHE A 72 8.69 17.96 11.86
N ARG A 73 9.56 17.79 10.86
CA ARG A 73 9.24 17.90 9.43
C ARG A 73 9.51 16.57 8.74
N VAL A 74 8.77 16.30 7.65
CA VAL A 74 8.99 15.11 6.82
C VAL A 74 9.95 15.45 5.70
N SER A 75 10.91 14.58 5.47
CA SER A 75 11.97 14.69 4.48
C SER A 75 12.06 13.47 3.56
N LYS A 76 12.84 13.58 2.49
CA LYS A 76 13.10 12.44 1.59
C LYS A 76 13.88 11.29 2.25
N ASN A 77 14.56 11.55 3.37
CA ASN A 77 15.37 10.56 4.08
C ASN A 77 14.56 9.78 5.13
N ASP A 78 13.30 10.18 5.37
CA ASP A 78 12.45 9.47 6.30
C ASP A 78 11.93 8.16 5.71
N LEU A 79 11.58 7.23 6.59
CA LEU A 79 11.01 5.94 6.21
C LEU A 79 9.56 6.11 5.77
N PHE A 80 9.25 5.68 4.56
CA PHE A 80 7.90 5.60 4.01
C PHE A 80 7.50 4.13 3.86
N VAL A 81 6.40 3.75 4.48
CA VAL A 81 5.93 2.36 4.49
C VAL A 81 4.45 2.34 4.15
N ASP A 82 4.05 1.46 3.26
CA ASP A 82 2.64 1.25 2.95
C ASP A 82 1.97 0.32 3.98
N SER A 83 0.63 0.37 4.03
CA SER A 83 -0.17 -0.39 4.98
C SER A 83 -0.01 -1.91 4.81
N SER A 84 0.23 -2.39 3.59
CA SER A 84 0.42 -3.83 3.36
C SER A 84 1.74 -4.32 3.91
N THR A 85 2.81 -3.55 3.77
CA THR A 85 4.10 -3.84 4.40
C THR A 85 4.01 -3.80 5.93
N MET A 86 3.26 -2.83 6.49
CA MET A 86 3.01 -2.79 7.94
C MET A 86 2.23 -4.01 8.42
N TYR A 87 1.27 -4.49 7.63
CA TYR A 87 0.55 -5.71 7.94
C TYR A 87 1.47 -6.95 7.90
N ASP A 88 2.39 -7.03 6.95
CA ASP A 88 3.41 -8.09 6.90
C ASP A 88 4.35 -8.05 8.13
N VAL A 89 4.73 -6.86 8.58
CA VAL A 89 5.50 -6.69 9.83
C VAL A 89 4.70 -7.20 11.03
N TYR A 90 3.42 -6.86 11.12
CA TYR A 90 2.53 -7.37 12.16
C TYR A 90 2.49 -8.90 12.17
N LYS A 91 2.23 -9.53 11.01
CA LYS A 91 2.21 -10.99 10.87
C LYS A 91 3.53 -11.62 11.29
N SER A 92 4.63 -11.08 10.78
CA SER A 92 5.95 -11.69 10.99
C SER A 92 6.43 -11.59 12.44
N ILE A 93 6.22 -10.45 13.09
CA ILE A 93 6.75 -10.20 14.44
C ILE A 93 5.79 -10.71 15.52
N LEU A 94 4.50 -10.40 15.42
CA LEU A 94 3.53 -10.72 16.47
C LEU A 94 2.90 -12.10 16.29
N LEU A 95 2.59 -12.48 15.06
CA LEU A 95 1.99 -13.80 14.79
C LEU A 95 3.03 -14.87 14.43
N LYS A 96 4.30 -14.49 14.24
CA LYS A 96 5.39 -15.39 13.82
C LYS A 96 5.09 -16.13 12.51
N LEU A 97 4.31 -15.50 11.63
CA LEU A 97 3.95 -16.04 10.33
C LEU A 97 4.89 -15.48 9.25
N PRO A 98 5.40 -16.29 8.34
CA PRO A 98 6.24 -15.80 7.25
C PRO A 98 5.43 -14.96 6.25
N SER A 99 6.06 -13.92 5.68
CA SER A 99 5.47 -13.10 4.62
C SER A 99 5.61 -13.80 3.27
N ILE A 100 4.74 -14.77 3.02
CA ILE A 100 4.71 -15.61 1.80
C ILE A 100 3.50 -15.34 0.91
N ASP A 101 2.61 -14.45 1.32
CA ASP A 101 1.40 -14.06 0.63
C ASP A 101 1.32 -12.54 0.47
N LYS A 102 0.54 -12.08 -0.49
CA LYS A 102 0.35 -10.66 -0.81
C LYS A 102 -1.07 -10.39 -1.24
N MET A 103 -1.64 -9.28 -0.76
CA MET A 103 -2.89 -8.76 -1.28
C MET A 103 -2.63 -8.07 -2.61
N VAL A 104 -3.28 -8.55 -3.67
CA VAL A 104 -3.16 -8.04 -5.05
C VAL A 104 -4.54 -7.72 -5.60
N HIS A 105 -4.69 -6.53 -6.16
CA HIS A 105 -5.92 -6.10 -6.81
C HIS A 105 -5.90 -6.48 -8.28
N PHE A 106 -6.82 -7.34 -8.71
CA PHE A 106 -7.07 -7.68 -10.10
C PHE A 106 -8.21 -6.83 -10.62
N THR A 107 -7.98 -6.15 -11.74
CA THR A 107 -8.94 -5.23 -12.36
C THR A 107 -8.72 -5.19 -13.85
N GLY A 108 -9.66 -4.64 -14.61
CA GLY A 108 -9.54 -4.46 -16.06
C GLY A 108 -10.81 -4.83 -16.80
N ASN A 109 -10.83 -4.52 -18.09
CA ASN A 109 -12.00 -4.74 -18.94
C ASN A 109 -12.09 -6.17 -19.50
N CYS A 110 -11.08 -7.01 -19.22
CA CYS A 110 -10.98 -8.37 -19.76
C CYS A 110 -11.28 -9.44 -18.72
N ILE A 111 -11.54 -9.08 -17.46
CA ILE A 111 -11.96 -9.99 -16.40
C ILE A 111 -13.42 -9.72 -16.00
N TYR A 112 -14.12 -10.75 -15.54
CA TYR A 112 -15.56 -10.66 -15.21
C TYR A 112 -15.86 -9.64 -14.09
N SER A 113 -15.00 -9.57 -13.08
CA SER A 113 -15.15 -8.60 -11.99
C SER A 113 -13.81 -8.26 -11.35
N SER A 114 -13.66 -7.00 -10.94
CA SER A 114 -12.51 -6.58 -10.14
C SER A 114 -12.56 -7.23 -8.76
N CYS A 115 -11.43 -7.77 -8.30
CA CYS A 115 -11.33 -8.44 -7.01
C CYS A 115 -10.00 -8.17 -6.31
N LEU A 116 -10.01 -8.26 -4.99
CA LEU A 116 -8.82 -8.19 -4.16
C LEU A 116 -8.53 -9.59 -3.61
N LEU A 117 -7.38 -10.15 -3.96
CA LEU A 117 -7.01 -11.52 -3.62
C LEU A 117 -5.79 -11.56 -2.72
N ASN A 118 -5.79 -12.50 -1.78
CA ASN A 118 -4.57 -12.86 -1.04
C ASN A 118 -3.88 -13.99 -1.79
N VAL A 119 -2.76 -13.67 -2.45
CA VAL A 119 -2.06 -14.55 -3.37
C VAL A 119 -0.71 -14.95 -2.79
N LYS A 120 -0.34 -16.21 -2.94
CA LYS A 120 1.01 -16.68 -2.57
C LYS A 120 2.05 -16.10 -3.53
N LEU A 121 3.18 -15.65 -2.98
CA LEU A 121 4.31 -15.21 -3.79
C LEU A 121 4.81 -16.33 -4.70
N GLY A 122 5.11 -15.99 -5.94
CA GLY A 122 5.53 -16.95 -6.95
C GLY A 122 4.39 -17.56 -7.79
N THR A 123 3.11 -17.36 -7.43
CA THR A 123 1.98 -17.80 -8.25
C THR A 123 1.93 -16.97 -9.54
N SER A 124 1.74 -17.62 -10.68
CA SER A 124 1.66 -16.91 -11.97
C SER A 124 0.34 -16.12 -12.11
N ILE A 125 0.38 -15.02 -12.85
CA ILE A 125 -0.84 -14.26 -13.20
C ILE A 125 -1.85 -15.16 -13.89
N LYS A 126 -1.40 -16.04 -14.78
CA LYS A 126 -2.21 -17.00 -15.52
C LYS A 126 -3.02 -17.92 -14.60
N ASP A 127 -2.36 -18.52 -13.61
CA ASP A 127 -3.02 -19.42 -12.66
C ASP A 127 -4.08 -18.70 -11.84
N ILE A 128 -3.79 -17.47 -11.41
CA ILE A 128 -4.73 -16.65 -10.64
C ILE A 128 -5.94 -16.30 -11.50
N VAL A 129 -5.71 -15.81 -12.72
CA VAL A 129 -6.80 -15.46 -13.63
C VAL A 129 -7.69 -16.67 -13.93
N ASN A 130 -7.11 -17.85 -14.14
CA ASN A 130 -7.88 -19.08 -14.33
C ASN A 130 -8.75 -19.43 -13.11
N GLN A 131 -8.24 -19.20 -11.89
CA GLN A 131 -8.99 -19.45 -10.65
C GLN A 131 -10.17 -18.49 -10.46
N ILE A 132 -10.09 -17.26 -10.96
CA ILE A 132 -11.18 -16.27 -10.85
C ILE A 132 -12.17 -16.32 -12.04
N GLY A 133 -12.11 -17.34 -12.86
CA GLY A 133 -13.04 -17.56 -13.97
C GLY A 133 -12.48 -17.31 -15.36
N GLY A 134 -11.18 -16.98 -15.47
CA GLY A 134 -10.52 -16.71 -16.74
C GLY A 134 -10.74 -15.27 -17.24
N PHE A 135 -10.39 -15.05 -18.49
CA PHE A 135 -10.67 -13.81 -19.19
C PHE A 135 -12.03 -13.88 -19.90
N GLU A 136 -12.84 -12.85 -19.76
CA GLU A 136 -14.04 -12.65 -20.57
C GLU A 136 -13.69 -12.36 -22.03
N LYS A 137 -12.61 -11.61 -22.24
CA LYS A 137 -12.03 -11.27 -23.55
C LYS A 137 -10.52 -11.40 -23.48
N ASN A 138 -9.89 -11.82 -24.59
CA ASN A 138 -8.43 -11.86 -24.64
C ASN A 138 -7.83 -10.47 -24.42
N PRO A 139 -6.97 -10.28 -23.42
CA PRO A 139 -6.35 -9.00 -23.17
C PRO A 139 -5.33 -8.67 -24.27
N SER A 140 -5.37 -7.45 -24.76
CA SER A 140 -4.32 -6.94 -25.67
C SER A 140 -3.08 -6.47 -24.89
N LEU A 141 -3.25 -6.16 -23.61
CA LEU A 141 -2.21 -5.66 -22.74
C LEU A 141 -2.52 -6.07 -21.30
N VAL A 142 -1.51 -6.52 -20.58
CA VAL A 142 -1.59 -6.73 -19.12
C VAL A 142 -0.51 -5.90 -18.46
N VAL A 143 -0.89 -5.17 -17.42
CA VAL A 143 -0.03 -4.23 -16.73
C VAL A 143 0.01 -4.54 -15.24
N ILE A 144 1.20 -4.53 -14.67
CA ILE A 144 1.43 -4.65 -13.22
C ILE A 144 1.62 -3.25 -12.63
N ASN A 145 0.97 -2.95 -11.49
CA ASN A 145 1.07 -1.71 -10.72
C ASN A 145 0.58 -0.44 -11.46
N GLY A 146 -0.38 -0.62 -12.37
CA GLY A 146 -1.11 0.48 -12.99
C GLY A 146 -0.51 1.03 -14.28
N ASN A 147 -1.37 1.61 -15.12
CA ASN A 147 -1.04 1.99 -16.49
C ASN A 147 -0.05 3.15 -16.63
N GLN A 148 0.12 3.97 -15.59
CA GLN A 148 0.98 5.16 -15.67
C GLN A 148 2.37 4.95 -15.09
N THR A 149 2.50 4.10 -14.06
CA THR A 149 3.76 3.92 -13.33
C THR A 149 4.21 2.46 -13.24
N GLY A 150 3.40 1.56 -13.75
CA GLY A 150 3.66 0.14 -13.77
C GLY A 150 4.41 -0.32 -15.03
N ALA A 151 4.46 -1.62 -15.20
CA ALA A 151 5.11 -2.27 -16.33
C ALA A 151 4.14 -3.17 -17.06
N SER A 152 4.15 -3.13 -18.39
CA SER A 152 3.48 -4.11 -19.22
C SER A 152 4.20 -5.46 -19.17
N VAL A 153 3.45 -6.54 -19.18
CA VAL A 153 4.00 -7.91 -19.24
C VAL A 153 3.67 -8.55 -20.57
N SER A 154 4.66 -9.21 -21.14
CA SER A 154 4.54 -9.94 -22.43
C SER A 154 4.03 -11.38 -22.27
N SER A 155 4.02 -11.90 -21.04
CA SER A 155 3.53 -13.24 -20.73
C SER A 155 2.73 -13.23 -19.45
N LEU A 156 1.72 -14.08 -19.36
CA LEU A 156 0.93 -14.30 -18.14
C LEU A 156 1.62 -15.26 -17.15
N ASP A 157 2.71 -15.89 -17.54
CA ASP A 157 3.48 -16.78 -16.66
C ASP A 157 4.38 -15.99 -15.68
N VAL A 158 4.30 -14.65 -15.69
CA VAL A 158 4.99 -13.78 -14.73
C VAL A 158 4.46 -14.03 -13.34
N PRO A 159 5.35 -14.29 -12.35
CA PRO A 159 4.93 -14.56 -10.98
C PRO A 159 4.58 -13.28 -10.22
N ILE A 160 3.66 -13.41 -9.27
CA ILE A 160 3.39 -12.38 -8.27
C ILE A 160 4.60 -12.25 -7.34
N THR A 161 5.06 -11.02 -7.15
CA THR A 161 6.20 -10.67 -6.28
C THR A 161 5.74 -9.79 -5.11
N LYS A 162 6.64 -9.52 -4.15
CA LYS A 162 6.38 -8.58 -3.06
C LYS A 162 6.05 -7.15 -3.54
N TYR A 163 6.48 -6.80 -4.74
CA TYR A 163 6.23 -5.48 -5.34
C TYR A 163 4.92 -5.39 -6.11
N THR A 164 4.29 -6.53 -6.44
CA THR A 164 3.03 -6.56 -7.18
C THR A 164 1.89 -6.11 -6.28
N LYS A 165 1.23 -5.00 -6.64
CA LYS A 165 0.08 -4.45 -5.90
C LYS A 165 -1.22 -4.58 -6.68
N SER A 166 -1.13 -4.50 -8.01
CA SER A 166 -2.28 -4.67 -8.91
C SER A 166 -1.87 -5.29 -10.22
N VAL A 167 -2.84 -5.95 -10.86
CA VAL A 167 -2.78 -6.47 -12.23
C VAL A 167 -4.01 -5.96 -12.96
N SER A 168 -3.80 -5.34 -14.12
CA SER A 168 -4.87 -4.77 -14.93
C SER A 168 -4.66 -5.01 -16.42
#